data_45b2166fe7818a23193110602290771e
#
_entry.id   45b2166fe7818a23193110602290771e
#
_cell.length_a   1.000
_cell.length_b   1.000
_cell.length_c   1.000
_cell.angle_alpha   90.00
_cell.angle_beta   90.00
_cell.angle_gamma   90.00
#
_symmetry.space_group_name_H-M   'P 1'
#
loop_
_entity.id
_entity.type
_entity.pdbx_description
1 polymer ?
#
loop_
_entity_poly.entity_id
_entity_poly.type
_entity_poly.pdbx_seq_one_letter_code
_entity_poly.pdbx_strand_id
1 'polypeptide(L)'
;THLMFNMATGTGKTLLMAASILYYYKQGYRHFLFFVNQNNIVDKTENNFIDNTHTKYLFKEKIVIDDKTVNIKKVDNFSDNPQGIEIKFTSIQKLYNDIHLQRENQTTLDDLHSKNIVMLADEAHHLNTDTKSKNGNQLEFFPTEITNRTGAEEIERKGWEHTVIELILKKNGKQGDNKNVLLEFTATIPATESIARKYEDKIIFKFGLKEFLQAGYTKEINLISSTLNKKERVLQALLFQWYRHKIALKYNIPNFKPVILFRSKTI
;
A
#
# COMPACT_ATOMS: atom_id res chain seq x y z
N THR A 1 15.09 -5.22 -10.63
CA THR A 1 15.28 -5.14 -9.16
C THR A 1 13.94 -5.24 -8.46
N HIS A 2 13.87 -6.02 -7.36
CA HIS A 2 12.66 -6.18 -6.54
C HIS A 2 13.02 -5.92 -5.07
N LEU A 3 12.42 -4.91 -4.45
CA LEU A 3 12.69 -4.48 -3.08
C LEU A 3 11.39 -4.33 -2.29
N MET A 4 11.45 -4.58 -0.97
CA MET A 4 10.30 -4.46 -0.09
C MET A 4 10.59 -3.57 1.13
N PHE A 5 9.62 -2.73 1.45
CA PHE A 5 9.54 -1.92 2.66
C PHE A 5 8.42 -2.43 3.56
N ASN A 6 8.76 -3.05 4.67
CA ASN A 6 7.79 -3.50 5.66
C ASN A 6 7.61 -2.42 6.72
N MET A 7 6.54 -1.66 6.62
CA MET A 7 6.29 -0.48 7.44
C MET A 7 4.86 -0.48 7.97
N ALA A 8 4.67 -0.26 9.26
CA ALA A 8 3.36 -0.18 9.88
C ALA A 8 2.50 0.94 9.28
N THR A 9 1.18 0.85 9.43
CA THR A 9 0.27 1.93 9.03
C THR A 9 0.56 3.21 9.83
N GLY A 10 0.62 4.34 9.16
CA GLY A 10 0.91 5.64 9.79
C GLY A 10 2.40 5.98 9.90
N THR A 11 3.32 5.12 9.47
CA THR A 11 4.78 5.34 9.54
C THR A 11 5.35 6.15 8.38
N GLY A 12 4.50 6.64 7.45
CA GLY A 12 4.94 7.46 6.33
C GLY A 12 5.24 6.69 5.04
N LYS A 13 4.65 5.49 4.81
CA LYS A 13 4.80 4.74 3.56
C LYS A 13 4.64 5.60 2.31
N THR A 14 3.55 6.39 2.25
CA THR A 14 3.26 7.25 1.08
C THR A 14 4.32 8.33 0.86
N LEU A 15 4.89 8.86 1.95
CA LEU A 15 6.01 9.83 1.87
C LEU A 15 7.27 9.16 1.32
N LEU A 16 7.55 7.93 1.75
CA LEU A 16 8.69 7.18 1.25
C LEU A 16 8.53 6.80 -0.23
N MET A 17 7.29 6.50 -0.68
CA MET A 17 6.99 6.32 -2.11
C MET A 17 7.29 7.59 -2.90
N ALA A 18 6.86 8.77 -2.41
CA ALA A 18 7.15 10.05 -3.05
C ALA A 18 8.66 10.32 -3.13
N ALA A 19 9.40 10.06 -2.06
CA ALA A 19 10.85 10.18 -2.04
C ALA A 19 11.53 9.20 -3.03
N SER A 20 11.01 7.97 -3.13
CA SER A 20 11.51 6.97 -4.08
C SER A 20 11.31 7.41 -5.53
N ILE A 21 10.21 8.07 -5.87
CA ILE A 21 9.97 8.64 -7.20
C ILE A 21 11.09 9.65 -7.54
N LEU A 22 11.39 10.59 -6.64
CA LEU A 22 12.45 11.58 -6.87
C LEU A 22 13.84 10.94 -6.95
N TYR A 23 14.10 9.94 -6.10
CA TYR A 23 15.36 9.19 -6.14
C TYR A 23 15.56 8.50 -7.48
N TYR A 24 14.58 7.74 -7.96
CA TYR A 24 14.69 7.04 -9.24
C TYR A 24 14.65 7.99 -10.44
N TYR A 25 13.97 9.14 -10.33
CA TYR A 25 14.09 10.19 -11.35
C TYR A 25 15.54 10.65 -11.50
N LYS A 26 16.25 10.84 -10.38
CA LYS A 26 17.69 11.19 -10.39
C LYS A 26 18.57 10.08 -11.01
N GLN A 27 18.14 8.82 -10.90
CA GLN A 27 18.79 7.67 -11.56
C GLN A 27 18.43 7.54 -13.05
N GLY A 28 17.67 8.47 -13.62
CA GLY A 28 17.33 8.49 -15.05
C GLY A 28 15.95 7.93 -15.40
N TYR A 29 15.19 7.42 -14.44
CA TYR A 29 13.82 6.94 -14.69
C TYR A 29 12.86 8.10 -14.89
N ARG A 30 11.85 7.88 -15.75
CA ARG A 30 10.81 8.87 -16.05
C ARG A 30 9.40 8.29 -15.90
N HIS A 31 9.25 6.97 -15.98
CA HIS A 31 7.99 6.26 -15.99
C HIS A 31 7.77 5.54 -14.67
N PHE A 32 6.68 5.87 -13.98
CA PHE A 32 6.32 5.31 -12.68
C PHE A 32 4.93 4.72 -12.74
N LEU A 33 4.79 3.47 -12.33
CA LEU A 33 3.52 2.76 -12.27
C LEU A 33 3.14 2.52 -10.82
N PHE A 34 2.16 3.30 -10.31
CA PHE A 34 1.58 3.06 -9.00
C PHE A 34 0.36 2.15 -9.12
N PHE A 35 0.32 1.13 -8.29
CA PHE A 35 -0.85 0.25 -8.20
C PHE A 35 -1.09 -0.28 -6.79
N VAL A 36 -2.36 -0.56 -6.51
CA VAL A 36 -2.86 -1.09 -5.24
C VAL A 36 -4.13 -1.89 -5.49
N ASN A 37 -4.57 -2.68 -4.49
CA ASN A 37 -5.76 -3.53 -4.66
C ASN A 37 -7.09 -2.74 -4.71
N GLN A 38 -7.19 -1.56 -4.09
CA GLN A 38 -8.44 -0.81 -3.92
C GLN A 38 -8.41 0.53 -4.64
N ASN A 39 -9.46 0.85 -5.42
CA ASN A 39 -9.56 2.10 -6.19
C ASN A 39 -9.57 3.35 -5.29
N ASN A 40 -10.23 3.32 -4.12
CA ASN A 40 -10.23 4.46 -3.20
C ASN A 40 -8.82 4.83 -2.68
N ILE A 41 -7.89 3.88 -2.64
CA ILE A 41 -6.49 4.15 -2.28
C ILE A 41 -5.75 4.74 -3.50
N VAL A 42 -6.08 4.31 -4.71
CA VAL A 42 -5.55 4.89 -5.95
C VAL A 42 -5.85 6.39 -5.97
N ASP A 43 -7.13 6.78 -5.85
CA ASP A 43 -7.58 8.18 -5.90
C ASP A 43 -6.92 9.03 -4.80
N LYS A 44 -6.85 8.49 -3.59
CA LYS A 44 -6.20 9.18 -2.46
C LYS A 44 -4.71 9.42 -2.70
N THR A 45 -4.00 8.43 -3.23
CA THR A 45 -2.57 8.55 -3.50
C THR A 45 -2.30 9.45 -4.68
N GLU A 46 -3.14 9.40 -5.71
CA GLU A 46 -3.11 10.33 -6.83
C GLU A 46 -3.22 11.78 -6.35
N ASN A 47 -4.22 12.10 -5.54
CA ASN A 47 -4.39 13.45 -4.99
C ASN A 47 -3.16 13.90 -4.17
N ASN A 48 -2.56 13.01 -3.40
CA ASN A 48 -1.36 13.32 -2.62
C ASN A 48 -0.11 13.58 -3.49
N PHE A 49 -0.07 13.06 -4.72
CA PHE A 49 1.10 13.15 -5.60
C PHE A 49 0.93 14.19 -6.71
N ILE A 50 -0.29 14.50 -7.13
CA ILE A 50 -0.56 15.31 -8.31
C ILE A 50 -1.25 16.63 -7.98
N ASP A 51 -2.20 16.62 -7.03
CA ASP A 51 -2.97 17.82 -6.70
C ASP A 51 -2.24 18.70 -5.67
N ASN A 52 -1.59 19.76 -6.15
CA ASN A 52 -0.87 20.71 -5.31
C ASN A 52 -1.79 21.59 -4.43
N THR A 53 -3.09 21.55 -4.62
CA THR A 53 -4.08 22.21 -3.76
C THR A 53 -4.55 21.32 -2.61
N HIS A 54 -4.26 20.02 -2.70
CA HIS A 54 -4.65 19.05 -1.69
C HIS A 54 -3.83 19.21 -0.40
N THR A 55 -4.50 19.21 0.77
CA THR A 55 -3.86 19.42 2.08
C THR A 55 -2.78 18.41 2.44
N LYS A 56 -2.75 17.26 1.78
CA LYS A 56 -1.76 16.19 1.96
C LYS A 56 -0.85 16.02 0.76
N TYR A 57 -0.74 17.03 -0.08
CA TYR A 57 0.23 17.05 -1.18
C TYR A 57 1.65 16.86 -0.65
N LEU A 58 2.41 15.97 -1.26
CA LEU A 58 3.70 15.50 -0.71
C LEU A 58 4.91 16.16 -1.35
N PHE A 59 4.74 16.82 -2.48
CA PHE A 59 5.83 17.49 -3.17
C PHE A 59 5.78 18.99 -2.93
N LYS A 60 6.89 19.68 -3.21
CA LYS A 60 6.88 21.13 -3.26
C LYS A 60 6.20 21.60 -4.55
N GLU A 61 5.63 22.80 -4.52
CA GLU A 61 5.04 23.44 -5.70
C GLU A 61 6.03 23.50 -6.87
N LYS A 62 7.30 23.74 -6.58
CA LYS A 62 8.39 23.70 -7.56
C LYS A 62 9.45 22.70 -7.10
N ILE A 63 9.62 21.61 -7.87
CA ILE A 63 10.65 20.60 -7.66
C ILE A 63 11.86 20.98 -8.51
N VAL A 64 13.02 21.12 -7.89
CA VAL A 64 14.28 21.37 -8.59
C VAL A 64 15.24 20.23 -8.27
N ILE A 65 15.75 19.55 -9.30
CA ILE A 65 16.73 18.48 -9.21
C ILE A 65 17.85 18.78 -10.21
N ASP A 66 19.08 18.87 -9.74
CA ASP A 66 20.27 19.18 -10.54
C ASP A 66 20.05 20.43 -11.42
N ASP A 67 19.58 21.53 -10.79
CA ASP A 67 19.27 22.85 -11.38
C ASP A 67 18.15 22.85 -12.44
N LYS A 68 17.45 21.74 -12.63
CA LYS A 68 16.33 21.63 -13.55
C LYS A 68 15.00 21.56 -12.82
N THR A 69 14.03 22.31 -13.27
CA THR A 69 12.65 22.19 -12.78
C THR A 69 12.04 20.89 -13.32
N VAL A 70 11.51 20.08 -12.41
CA VAL A 70 10.90 18.78 -12.71
C VAL A 70 9.41 18.86 -12.50
N ASN A 71 8.65 18.51 -13.52
CA ASN A 71 7.19 18.42 -13.45
C ASN A 71 6.78 16.97 -13.21
N ILE A 72 5.77 16.77 -12.37
CA ILE A 72 5.12 15.48 -12.16
C ILE A 72 3.74 15.55 -12.79
N LYS A 73 3.39 14.56 -13.61
CA LYS A 73 2.06 14.48 -14.23
C LYS A 73 1.50 13.07 -14.14
N LYS A 74 0.19 12.98 -13.98
CA LYS A 74 -0.57 11.76 -14.21
C LYS A 74 -0.68 11.51 -15.71
N VAL A 75 -0.54 10.24 -16.10
CA VAL A 75 -0.75 9.76 -17.46
C VAL A 75 -1.58 8.49 -17.47
N ASP A 76 -2.37 8.30 -18.52
CA ASP A 76 -3.04 7.02 -18.78
C ASP A 76 -2.12 6.07 -19.53
N ASN A 77 -1.30 6.57 -20.43
CA ASN A 77 -0.26 5.84 -21.14
C ASN A 77 1.06 6.62 -21.12
N PHE A 78 2.16 5.90 -21.00
CA PHE A 78 3.49 6.51 -20.98
C PHE A 78 3.91 7.04 -22.35
N SER A 79 4.52 8.21 -22.38
CA SER A 79 5.09 8.77 -23.58
C SER A 79 6.49 8.18 -23.89
N ASP A 80 6.92 8.27 -25.14
CA ASP A 80 8.26 7.84 -25.54
C ASP A 80 9.36 8.82 -25.10
N ASN A 81 9.02 10.11 -25.05
CA ASN A 81 9.94 11.20 -24.72
C ASN A 81 9.40 12.08 -23.56
N PRO A 82 9.36 11.56 -22.33
CA PRO A 82 8.83 12.31 -21.20
C PRO A 82 9.75 13.47 -20.80
N GLN A 83 9.18 14.67 -20.63
CA GLN A 83 9.91 15.86 -20.21
C GLN A 83 10.09 15.95 -18.68
N GLY A 84 9.41 15.10 -17.92
CA GLY A 84 9.42 15.07 -16.47
C GLY A 84 9.11 13.69 -15.94
N ILE A 85 8.45 13.64 -14.80
CA ILE A 85 7.99 12.42 -14.16
C ILE A 85 6.58 12.10 -14.64
N GLU A 86 6.38 10.96 -15.25
CA GLU A 86 5.07 10.43 -15.62
C GLU A 86 4.66 9.34 -14.64
N ILE A 87 3.49 9.48 -14.02
CA ILE A 87 2.94 8.49 -13.11
C ILE A 87 1.61 7.99 -13.64
N LYS A 88 1.52 6.68 -13.87
CA LYS A 88 0.25 5.98 -14.12
C LYS A 88 -0.26 5.42 -12.80
N PHE A 89 -1.49 5.79 -12.44
CA PHE A 89 -2.19 5.28 -11.25
C PHE A 89 -3.23 4.25 -11.68
N THR A 90 -3.24 3.10 -11.03
CA THR A 90 -4.19 2.02 -11.38
C THR A 90 -4.45 1.09 -10.20
N SER A 91 -5.51 0.30 -10.26
CA SER A 91 -5.64 -0.87 -9.40
C SER A 91 -5.01 -2.08 -10.07
N ILE A 92 -4.57 -3.06 -9.26
CA ILE A 92 -3.95 -4.28 -9.80
C ILE A 92 -4.91 -5.05 -10.72
N GLN A 93 -6.20 -5.06 -10.40
CA GLN A 93 -7.23 -5.69 -11.23
C GLN A 93 -7.37 -4.98 -12.58
N LYS A 94 -7.37 -3.64 -12.59
CA LYS A 94 -7.41 -2.87 -13.85
C LYS A 94 -6.15 -3.13 -14.67
N LEU A 95 -4.97 -3.09 -14.05
CA LEU A 95 -3.70 -3.38 -14.72
C LEU A 95 -3.70 -4.78 -15.36
N TYR A 96 -4.15 -5.79 -14.62
CA TYR A 96 -4.30 -7.15 -15.14
C TYR A 96 -5.22 -7.19 -16.35
N ASN A 97 -6.39 -6.55 -16.26
CA ASN A 97 -7.35 -6.52 -17.35
C ASN A 97 -6.81 -5.77 -18.58
N ASP A 98 -6.16 -4.62 -18.39
CA ASP A 98 -5.57 -3.82 -19.48
C ASP A 98 -4.53 -4.64 -20.27
N ILE A 99 -3.76 -5.50 -19.60
CA ILE A 99 -2.73 -6.33 -20.22
C ILE A 99 -3.32 -7.57 -20.92
N HIS A 100 -4.34 -8.19 -20.33
CA HIS A 100 -4.88 -9.48 -20.82
C HIS A 100 -6.11 -9.35 -21.72
N LEU A 101 -6.86 -8.24 -21.61
CA LEU A 101 -8.07 -7.98 -22.40
C LEU A 101 -7.78 -6.88 -23.43
N GLN A 102 -7.15 -7.21 -24.53
CA GLN A 102 -6.82 -6.24 -25.59
C GLN A 102 -8.04 -5.39 -25.97
N ARG A 103 -8.05 -4.14 -25.54
CA ARG A 103 -9.06 -3.13 -25.87
C ARG A 103 -8.37 -1.91 -26.45
N GLU A 104 -9.07 -1.18 -27.31
CA GLU A 104 -8.57 0.07 -27.87
C GLU A 104 -8.23 1.11 -26.78
N ASN A 105 -7.14 1.85 -26.96
CA ASN A 105 -6.68 2.92 -26.06
C ASN A 105 -6.22 2.46 -24.66
N GLN A 106 -5.92 1.19 -24.47
CA GLN A 106 -5.34 0.68 -23.21
C GLN A 106 -3.84 0.49 -23.32
N THR A 107 -3.16 0.52 -22.16
CA THR A 107 -1.73 0.23 -22.06
C THR A 107 -1.49 -1.23 -22.45
N THR A 108 -0.68 -1.45 -23.45
CA THR A 108 -0.29 -2.80 -23.88
C THR A 108 0.96 -3.27 -23.15
N LEU A 109 1.20 -4.57 -23.16
CA LEU A 109 2.42 -5.14 -22.61
C LEU A 109 3.66 -4.67 -23.39
N ASP A 110 3.54 -4.48 -24.69
CA ASP A 110 4.64 -3.99 -25.54
C ASP A 110 5.00 -2.53 -25.20
N ASP A 111 4.01 -1.67 -24.91
CA ASP A 111 4.26 -0.31 -24.41
C ASP A 111 5.07 -0.32 -23.12
N LEU A 112 4.74 -1.21 -22.17
CA LEU A 112 5.48 -1.37 -20.94
C LEU A 112 6.87 -1.97 -21.14
N HIS A 113 7.02 -2.89 -22.08
CA HIS A 113 8.30 -3.52 -22.40
C HIS A 113 9.30 -2.57 -23.08
N SER A 114 8.81 -1.58 -23.82
CA SER A 114 9.67 -0.59 -24.51
C SER A 114 10.32 0.39 -23.53
N LYS A 115 9.89 0.44 -22.26
CA LYS A 115 10.29 1.45 -21.28
C LYS A 115 10.95 0.83 -20.05
N ASN A 116 11.75 1.64 -19.35
CA ASN A 116 12.23 1.31 -18.01
C ASN A 116 11.31 1.94 -16.98
N ILE A 117 10.69 1.09 -16.17
CA ILE A 117 9.59 1.47 -15.28
C ILE A 117 9.97 1.20 -13.83
N VAL A 118 9.65 2.15 -12.96
CA VAL A 118 9.63 1.94 -11.51
C VAL A 118 8.18 1.69 -11.08
N MET A 119 7.93 0.50 -10.59
CA MET A 119 6.64 0.08 -10.05
C MET A 119 6.59 0.32 -8.55
N LEU A 120 5.51 0.92 -8.07
CA LEU A 120 5.21 1.20 -6.67
C LEU A 120 3.94 0.45 -6.28
N ALA A 121 4.08 -0.62 -5.52
CA ALA A 121 2.96 -1.46 -5.05
C ALA A 121 2.65 -1.11 -3.60
N ASP A 122 1.49 -0.49 -3.34
CA ASP A 122 1.00 -0.29 -1.97
C ASP A 122 0.13 -1.46 -1.54
N GLU A 123 0.15 -1.76 -0.23
CA GLU A 123 -0.50 -2.92 0.37
C GLU A 123 -0.16 -4.24 -0.37
N ALA A 124 1.13 -4.41 -0.68
CA ALA A 124 1.65 -5.49 -1.53
C ALA A 124 1.34 -6.92 -1.02
N HIS A 125 0.93 -7.07 0.24
CA HIS A 125 0.48 -8.36 0.78
C HIS A 125 -0.74 -8.93 0.02
N HIS A 126 -1.52 -8.10 -0.67
CA HIS A 126 -2.61 -8.55 -1.52
C HIS A 126 -2.13 -9.22 -2.83
N LEU A 127 -0.89 -9.05 -3.22
CA LEU A 127 -0.29 -9.74 -4.38
C LEU A 127 0.11 -11.18 -4.06
N ASN A 128 0.17 -11.56 -2.77
CA ASN A 128 0.64 -12.89 -2.39
C ASN A 128 -0.50 -13.91 -2.43
N THR A 129 -0.27 -15.03 -3.10
CA THR A 129 -1.25 -16.11 -3.27
C THR A 129 -1.41 -16.99 -2.03
N ASP A 130 -0.37 -17.09 -1.21
CA ASP A 130 -0.32 -18.00 -0.04
C ASP A 130 -0.88 -17.37 1.25
N THR A 131 -1.77 -16.40 1.15
CA THR A 131 -2.36 -15.72 2.33
C THR A 131 -3.36 -16.58 3.12
N LYS A 132 -3.68 -17.79 2.67
CA LYS A 132 -4.54 -18.72 3.42
C LYS A 132 -3.70 -19.77 4.12
N SER A 133 -3.45 -19.55 5.41
CA SER A 133 -3.06 -20.65 6.32
C SER A 133 -4.24 -21.59 6.46
N LYS A 134 -4.02 -22.89 6.21
CA LYS A 134 -5.00 -23.97 6.46
C LYS A 134 -5.24 -24.23 7.95
N ASN A 135 -4.61 -23.49 8.85
CA ASN A 135 -4.74 -23.66 10.30
C ASN A 135 -5.44 -22.47 10.95
N GLY A 136 -6.65 -22.70 11.42
CA GLY A 136 -7.62 -21.74 11.95
C GLY A 136 -7.31 -21.10 13.31
N ASN A 137 -6.09 -20.58 13.54
CA ASN A 137 -5.72 -19.89 14.79
C ASN A 137 -4.95 -18.61 14.55
N GLN A 138 -5.35 -17.80 13.55
CA GLN A 138 -4.90 -16.41 13.50
C GLN A 138 -5.98 -15.50 14.05
N LEU A 139 -5.58 -14.62 14.97
CA LEU A 139 -6.38 -13.45 15.40
C LEU A 139 -6.72 -12.60 14.16
N GLU A 140 -7.91 -12.86 13.62
CA GLU A 140 -8.45 -12.13 12.47
C GLU A 140 -8.78 -10.71 12.89
N PHE A 141 -7.86 -9.78 12.63
CA PHE A 141 -8.13 -8.34 12.77
C PHE A 141 -8.97 -7.78 11.62
N PHE A 142 -9.23 -8.59 10.58
CA PHE A 142 -10.06 -8.23 9.44
C PHE A 142 -11.15 -9.28 9.20
N PRO A 143 -12.40 -8.87 8.92
CA PRO A 143 -13.47 -9.81 8.65
C PRO A 143 -13.20 -10.51 7.33
N THR A 144 -12.95 -11.79 7.37
CA THR A 144 -13.10 -12.65 6.21
C THR A 144 -14.56 -13.04 6.09
N GLU A 145 -15.36 -12.21 5.42
CA GLU A 145 -16.58 -12.71 4.78
C GLU A 145 -16.16 -13.47 3.52
N ILE A 146 -15.63 -14.67 3.68
CA ILE A 146 -15.34 -15.51 2.52
C ILE A 146 -15.41 -16.97 2.94
N THR A 147 -16.55 -17.54 2.82
CA THR A 147 -16.70 -18.99 3.00
C THR A 147 -16.87 -19.78 1.71
N ASN A 148 -17.01 -19.19 0.51
CA ASN A 148 -17.26 -19.96 -0.71
C ASN A 148 -16.64 -19.42 -2.03
N ARG A 149 -15.62 -18.52 -1.97
CA ARG A 149 -14.98 -18.00 -3.21
C ARG A 149 -13.53 -18.44 -3.41
N THR A 150 -13.09 -19.47 -2.75
CA THR A 150 -11.67 -19.79 -2.54
C THR A 150 -10.85 -20.10 -3.81
N GLY A 151 -11.45 -20.69 -4.82
CA GLY A 151 -10.71 -21.05 -6.04
C GLY A 151 -10.50 -19.90 -7.03
N ALA A 152 -11.53 -19.09 -7.26
CA ALA A 152 -11.47 -18.01 -8.25
C ALA A 152 -10.53 -16.87 -7.81
N GLU A 153 -10.59 -16.45 -6.54
CA GLU A 153 -9.71 -15.39 -6.01
C GLU A 153 -8.23 -15.80 -5.96
N GLU A 154 -7.96 -17.08 -5.70
CA GLU A 154 -6.59 -17.59 -5.71
C GLU A 154 -6.02 -17.62 -7.12
N ILE A 155 -6.83 -17.99 -8.11
CA ILE A 155 -6.46 -17.95 -9.53
C ILE A 155 -6.20 -16.49 -9.96
N GLU A 156 -7.05 -15.54 -9.58
CA GLU A 156 -6.85 -14.11 -9.88
C GLU A 156 -5.56 -13.58 -9.27
N ARG A 157 -5.28 -13.87 -8.00
CA ARG A 157 -4.04 -13.42 -7.34
C ARG A 157 -2.78 -14.00 -7.97
N LYS A 158 -2.81 -15.28 -8.35
CA LYS A 158 -1.71 -15.89 -9.13
C LYS A 158 -1.53 -15.17 -10.46
N GLY A 159 -2.62 -14.81 -11.12
CA GLY A 159 -2.60 -14.01 -12.33
C GLY A 159 -1.99 -12.61 -12.12
N TRP A 160 -2.35 -11.92 -11.04
CA TRP A 160 -1.80 -10.60 -10.70
C TRP A 160 -0.31 -10.66 -10.40
N GLU A 161 0.12 -11.61 -9.56
CA GLU A 161 1.53 -11.81 -9.24
C GLU A 161 2.35 -12.12 -10.49
N HIS A 162 1.87 -13.05 -11.33
CA HIS A 162 2.50 -13.38 -12.60
C HIS A 162 2.61 -12.16 -13.51
N THR A 163 1.55 -11.37 -13.64
CA THR A 163 1.54 -10.15 -14.46
C THR A 163 2.59 -9.14 -13.99
N VAL A 164 2.66 -8.87 -12.70
CA VAL A 164 3.62 -7.90 -12.15
C VAL A 164 5.05 -8.43 -12.23
N ILE A 165 5.29 -9.65 -11.79
CA ILE A 165 6.66 -10.20 -11.65
C ILE A 165 7.19 -10.71 -12.99
N GLU A 166 6.45 -11.57 -13.69
CA GLU A 166 6.98 -12.21 -14.89
C GLU A 166 6.81 -11.31 -16.13
N LEU A 167 5.59 -10.76 -16.33
CA LEU A 167 5.34 -10.00 -17.54
C LEU A 167 5.97 -8.60 -17.49
N ILE A 168 5.79 -7.84 -16.41
CA ILE A 168 6.27 -6.46 -16.36
C ILE A 168 7.69 -6.39 -15.81
N LEU A 169 7.96 -6.89 -14.59
CA LEU A 169 9.26 -6.74 -13.94
C LEU A 169 10.36 -7.47 -14.73
N LYS A 170 10.13 -8.73 -15.10
CA LYS A 170 11.10 -9.56 -15.84
C LYS A 170 10.96 -9.42 -17.36
N LYS A 171 9.98 -8.65 -17.86
CA LYS A 171 9.69 -8.51 -19.29
C LYS A 171 9.54 -9.85 -20.01
N ASN A 172 8.87 -10.81 -19.36
CA ASN A 172 8.66 -12.17 -19.87
C ASN A 172 9.97 -12.86 -20.33
N GLY A 173 11.06 -12.64 -19.60
CA GLY A 173 12.36 -13.24 -19.89
C GLY A 173 13.05 -12.70 -21.16
N LYS A 174 12.51 -11.62 -21.79
CA LYS A 174 13.18 -10.99 -22.93
C LYS A 174 14.60 -10.56 -22.54
N GLN A 175 15.60 -11.07 -23.23
CA GLN A 175 16.98 -10.66 -23.05
C GLN A 175 17.16 -9.22 -23.53
N GLY A 176 17.78 -8.39 -22.70
CA GLY A 176 18.04 -6.98 -22.96
C GLY A 176 18.37 -6.25 -21.66
N ASP A 177 18.68 -4.97 -21.77
CA ASP A 177 18.99 -4.10 -20.60
C ASP A 177 17.72 -3.79 -19.82
N ASN A 178 17.18 -4.82 -19.11
CA ASN A 178 15.98 -4.68 -18.30
C ASN A 178 16.32 -4.01 -16.96
N LYS A 179 15.98 -2.73 -16.83
CA LYS A 179 16.18 -1.91 -15.63
C LYS A 179 14.91 -1.73 -14.82
N ASN A 180 13.85 -2.49 -15.05
CA ASN A 180 12.61 -2.36 -14.29
C ASN A 180 12.85 -2.61 -12.78
N VAL A 181 12.16 -1.81 -11.97
CA VAL A 181 12.24 -1.85 -10.51
C VAL A 181 10.84 -2.05 -9.95
N LEU A 182 10.70 -2.95 -8.98
CA LEU A 182 9.49 -3.11 -8.17
C LEU A 182 9.81 -2.75 -6.73
N LEU A 183 9.10 -1.77 -6.20
CA LEU A 183 9.13 -1.36 -4.80
C LEU A 183 7.79 -1.74 -4.17
N GLU A 184 7.81 -2.70 -3.29
CA GLU A 184 6.63 -3.14 -2.54
C GLU A 184 6.59 -2.49 -1.16
N PHE A 185 5.42 -1.97 -0.79
CA PHE A 185 5.16 -1.36 0.52
C PHE A 185 4.03 -2.11 1.20
N THR A 186 4.25 -2.60 2.41
CA THR A 186 3.23 -3.30 3.19
C THR A 186 3.41 -3.13 4.68
N ALA A 187 2.30 -3.09 5.41
CA ALA A 187 2.32 -3.11 6.88
C ALA A 187 2.47 -4.53 7.43
N THR A 188 2.00 -5.52 6.68
CA THR A 188 1.93 -6.92 7.12
C THR A 188 2.57 -7.84 6.10
N ILE A 189 3.44 -8.72 6.56
CA ILE A 189 3.94 -9.84 5.78
C ILE A 189 3.31 -11.09 6.39
N PRO A 190 2.55 -11.89 5.63
CA PRO A 190 2.00 -13.13 6.13
C PRO A 190 3.13 -14.06 6.62
N ALA A 191 2.90 -14.71 7.78
CA ALA A 191 3.90 -15.55 8.42
C ALA A 191 3.96 -16.99 7.84
N THR A 192 3.73 -17.15 6.54
CA THR A 192 3.87 -18.44 5.86
C THR A 192 5.31 -18.62 5.41
N GLU A 193 5.83 -19.84 5.49
CA GLU A 193 7.22 -20.16 5.16
C GLU A 193 7.55 -19.80 3.69
N SER A 194 6.63 -20.03 2.76
CA SER A 194 6.75 -19.68 1.35
C SER A 194 6.93 -18.17 1.13
N ILE A 195 6.13 -17.34 1.83
CA ILE A 195 6.22 -15.88 1.75
C ILE A 195 7.48 -15.37 2.44
N ALA A 196 7.85 -15.94 3.58
CA ALA A 196 9.09 -15.59 4.26
C ALA A 196 10.31 -15.80 3.35
N ARG A 197 10.41 -16.95 2.69
CA ARG A 197 11.47 -17.26 1.71
C ARG A 197 11.43 -16.33 0.49
N LYS A 198 10.24 -16.00 0.00
CA LYS A 198 10.06 -15.08 -1.16
C LYS A 198 10.68 -13.71 -0.91
N TYR A 199 10.60 -13.21 0.33
CA TYR A 199 11.01 -11.86 0.69
C TYR A 199 12.32 -11.78 1.49
N GLU A 200 12.96 -12.91 1.81
CA GLU A 200 14.16 -12.98 2.65
C GLU A 200 15.27 -12.04 2.18
N ASP A 201 15.48 -11.98 0.86
CA ASP A 201 16.52 -11.17 0.20
C ASP A 201 16.00 -9.82 -0.34
N LYS A 202 14.73 -9.48 -0.12
CA LYS A 202 14.06 -8.30 -0.72
C LYS A 202 13.72 -7.22 0.28
N ILE A 203 13.59 -7.57 1.57
CA ILE A 203 13.25 -6.61 2.61
C ILE A 203 14.47 -5.74 2.91
N ILE A 204 14.44 -4.48 2.46
CA ILE A 204 15.53 -3.52 2.69
C ILE A 204 15.26 -2.59 3.87
N PHE A 205 14.01 -2.53 4.33
CA PHE A 205 13.64 -1.72 5.49
C PHE A 205 12.48 -2.34 6.23
N LYS A 206 12.62 -2.46 7.56
CA LYS A 206 11.59 -3.00 8.46
C LYS A 206 11.35 -2.04 9.61
N PHE A 207 10.13 -1.51 9.67
CA PHE A 207 9.65 -0.66 10.76
C PHE A 207 8.19 -1.02 11.04
N GLY A 208 8.01 -2.15 11.72
CA GLY A 208 6.71 -2.73 12.02
C GLY A 208 6.00 -2.04 13.18
N LEU A 209 4.85 -2.57 13.57
CA LEU A 209 4.05 -2.01 14.66
C LEU A 209 4.81 -2.00 15.99
N LYS A 210 5.64 -3.01 16.25
CA LYS A 210 6.43 -3.11 17.48
C LYS A 210 7.42 -1.94 17.58
N GLU A 211 8.21 -1.72 16.54
CA GLU A 211 9.20 -0.65 16.45
C GLU A 211 8.51 0.73 16.52
N PHE A 212 7.36 0.87 15.87
CA PHE A 212 6.57 2.10 15.86
C PHE A 212 6.01 2.45 17.25
N LEU A 213 5.52 1.43 18.00
CA LEU A 213 5.09 1.59 19.39
C LEU A 213 6.27 1.94 20.31
N GLN A 214 7.40 1.25 20.17
CA GLN A 214 8.60 1.48 20.97
C GLN A 214 9.21 2.89 20.75
N ALA A 215 9.11 3.39 19.52
CA ALA A 215 9.56 4.73 19.19
C ALA A 215 8.63 5.86 19.70
N GLY A 216 7.48 5.52 20.29
CA GLY A 216 6.56 6.51 20.87
C GLY A 216 5.77 7.32 19.85
N TYR A 217 5.78 6.94 18.57
CA TYR A 217 5.07 7.68 17.50
C TYR A 217 3.58 7.36 17.41
N THR A 218 3.10 6.39 18.15
CA THR A 218 1.68 6.02 18.19
C THR A 218 1.17 5.95 19.62
N LYS A 219 -0.16 5.93 19.74
CA LYS A 219 -0.81 5.77 21.04
C LYS A 219 -0.57 4.37 21.57
N GLU A 220 -0.45 4.28 22.89
CA GLU A 220 -0.41 3.01 23.59
C GLU A 220 -1.69 2.19 23.32
N ILE A 221 -1.52 0.91 23.05
CA ILE A 221 -2.63 -0.03 22.84
C ILE A 221 -2.76 -0.90 24.10
N ASN A 222 -3.84 -0.68 24.84
CA ASN A 222 -4.17 -1.49 25.99
C ASN A 222 -5.27 -2.49 25.63
N LEU A 223 -4.96 -3.77 25.65
CA LEU A 223 -5.93 -4.84 25.42
C LEU A 223 -6.59 -5.20 26.76
N ILE A 224 -7.92 -5.06 26.82
CA ILE A 224 -8.72 -5.42 27.98
C ILE A 224 -9.63 -6.58 27.56
N SER A 225 -9.37 -7.76 28.10
CA SER A 225 -10.30 -8.89 27.99
C SER A 225 -11.43 -8.75 29.01
N SER A 226 -12.62 -9.17 28.64
CA SER A 226 -13.79 -9.10 29.52
C SER A 226 -14.68 -10.32 29.34
N THR A 227 -15.08 -10.92 30.45
CA THR A 227 -16.05 -12.03 30.54
C THR A 227 -17.50 -11.55 30.59
N LEU A 228 -17.71 -10.24 30.63
CA LEU A 228 -19.02 -9.60 30.67
C LEU A 228 -19.86 -9.88 29.42
N ASN A 229 -21.18 -9.87 29.55
CA ASN A 229 -22.08 -10.02 28.42
C ASN A 229 -22.04 -8.77 27.49
N LYS A 230 -22.71 -8.84 26.33
CA LYS A 230 -22.65 -7.77 25.32
C LYS A 230 -23.08 -6.40 25.84
N LYS A 231 -24.16 -6.34 26.64
CA LYS A 231 -24.71 -5.08 27.20
C LYS A 231 -23.76 -4.49 28.24
N GLU A 232 -23.24 -5.32 29.12
CA GLU A 232 -22.29 -4.94 30.16
C GLU A 232 -20.98 -4.44 29.58
N ARG A 233 -20.48 -5.05 28.48
CA ARG A 233 -19.29 -4.57 27.76
C ARG A 233 -19.48 -3.20 27.13
N VAL A 234 -20.69 -2.93 26.60
CA VAL A 234 -21.04 -1.59 26.09
C VAL A 234 -21.01 -0.57 27.24
N LEU A 235 -21.63 -0.92 28.37
CA LEU A 235 -21.63 -0.05 29.56
C LEU A 235 -20.21 0.18 30.08
N GLN A 236 -19.37 -0.87 30.14
CA GLN A 236 -17.97 -0.76 30.53
C GLN A 236 -17.19 0.20 29.61
N ALA A 237 -17.40 0.12 28.29
CA ALA A 237 -16.76 1.02 27.33
C ALA A 237 -17.21 2.48 27.53
N LEU A 238 -18.50 2.73 27.81
CA LEU A 238 -19.03 4.05 28.11
C LEU A 238 -18.45 4.62 29.41
N LEU A 239 -18.31 3.80 30.46
CA LEU A 239 -17.67 4.19 31.72
C LEU A 239 -16.19 4.54 31.50
N PHE A 240 -15.43 3.79 30.69
CA PHE A 240 -14.06 4.14 30.35
C PHE A 240 -13.97 5.45 29.56
N GLN A 241 -14.89 5.69 28.63
CA GLN A 241 -14.95 6.95 27.89
C GLN A 241 -15.20 8.13 28.84
N TRP A 242 -16.20 8.02 29.70
CA TRP A 242 -16.52 9.04 30.70
C TRP A 242 -15.35 9.32 31.63
N TYR A 243 -14.71 8.27 32.15
CA TYR A 243 -13.55 8.37 33.02
C TYR A 243 -12.38 9.08 32.36
N ARG A 244 -12.04 8.70 31.13
CA ARG A 244 -10.98 9.34 30.34
C ARG A 244 -11.28 10.81 30.07
N HIS A 245 -12.54 11.15 29.81
CA HIS A 245 -12.95 12.54 29.67
C HIS A 245 -12.75 13.34 30.97
N LYS A 246 -13.13 12.78 32.13
CA LYS A 246 -12.90 13.40 33.45
C LYS A 246 -11.41 13.59 33.74
N ILE A 247 -10.56 12.62 33.40
CA ILE A 247 -9.11 12.76 33.55
C ILE A 247 -8.59 13.90 32.66
N ALA A 248 -9.02 13.97 31.42
CA ALA A 248 -8.60 15.05 30.51
C ALA A 248 -8.95 16.44 31.07
N LEU A 249 -10.14 16.60 31.59
CA LEU A 249 -10.56 17.85 32.27
C LEU A 249 -9.68 18.17 33.50
N LYS A 250 -9.34 17.17 34.32
CA LYS A 250 -8.47 17.33 35.47
C LYS A 250 -7.06 17.80 35.11
N TYR A 251 -6.54 17.35 33.97
CA TYR A 251 -5.21 17.71 33.46
C TYR A 251 -5.24 18.87 32.45
N ASN A 252 -6.35 19.58 32.33
CA ASN A 252 -6.53 20.72 31.41
C ASN A 252 -6.17 20.40 29.96
N ILE A 253 -6.48 19.19 29.46
CA ILE A 253 -6.29 18.81 28.06
C ILE A 253 -7.48 19.35 27.27
N PRO A 254 -7.29 20.42 26.46
CA PRO A 254 -8.38 21.04 25.72
C PRO A 254 -8.87 20.12 24.59
N ASN A 255 -10.16 20.20 24.30
CA ASN A 255 -10.79 19.54 23.15
C ASN A 255 -10.64 18.00 23.09
N PHE A 256 -10.32 17.35 24.20
CA PHE A 256 -10.23 15.90 24.25
C PHE A 256 -11.61 15.26 24.14
N LYS A 257 -11.85 14.55 23.04
CA LYS A 257 -13.09 13.82 22.75
C LYS A 257 -12.77 12.33 22.58
N PRO A 258 -12.93 11.52 23.64
CA PRO A 258 -12.73 10.08 23.51
C PRO A 258 -13.83 9.48 22.62
N VAL A 259 -13.46 8.60 21.70
CA VAL A 259 -14.36 7.95 20.73
C VAL A 259 -14.43 6.47 21.03
N ILE A 260 -15.61 5.87 20.92
CA ILE A 260 -15.81 4.42 20.99
C ILE A 260 -16.25 3.93 19.62
N LEU A 261 -15.58 2.88 19.14
CA LEU A 261 -15.99 2.16 17.95
C LEU A 261 -16.53 0.78 18.34
N PHE A 262 -17.82 0.55 18.12
CA PHE A 262 -18.43 -0.76 18.29
C PHE A 262 -18.41 -1.51 16.95
N ARG A 263 -17.94 -2.76 16.98
CA ARG A 263 -17.95 -3.65 15.81
C ARG A 263 -18.80 -4.88 16.12
N SER A 264 -19.77 -5.19 15.26
CA SER A 264 -20.53 -6.43 15.27
C SER A 264 -20.09 -7.35 14.14
N LYS A 265 -20.16 -8.67 14.35
CA LYS A 265 -19.92 -9.68 13.28
C LYS A 265 -21.13 -9.84 12.36
N THR A 266 -22.31 -9.47 12.83
CA THR A 266 -23.58 -9.57 12.09
C THR A 266 -24.37 -8.28 12.29
N ILE A 267 -25.02 -7.83 11.25
CA ILE A 267 -26.05 -6.79 11.26
C ILE A 267 -27.36 -7.43 11.69
#